data_3554f39e0900c04d4c3a99a30ba28d17
#
_entry.id   3554f39e0900c04d4c3a99a30ba28d17
#
_cell.length_a   1.000
_cell.length_b   1.000
_cell.length_c   1.000
_cell.angle_alpha   90.00
_cell.angle_beta   90.00
_cell.angle_gamma   90.00
#
_symmetry.space_group_name_H-M   'P 1'
#
loop_
_entity.id
_entity.type
_entity.pdbx_description
1 polymer ?
#
loop_
_entity_poly.entity_id
_entity_poly.type
_entity_poly.pdbx_seq_one_letter_code
_entity_poly.pdbx_strand_id
1 'polypeptide(L)'
;EKGWLNDPNGLCQFKGIYHIYYQYDPFDINGDLKLWAHVTTKDFIHYEQKEPFLFPDSDIDTHGAYSGSAFVKDNQIHYFYTGNIKLFDRDDYDYIHSGRVANTIHLVSDDGEHFDQKQLVMEMKDYPKEFTQHVRDPKLIEEKGIYYMVQGARDQKDHGAILIFSSNDLEHWEYRYSLTS
;
A
#
# COMPACT_ATOMS: atom_id res chain seq x y z
N GLU A 1 6.27 -10.39 20.16
CA GLU A 1 5.86 -8.98 20.06
C GLU A 1 4.49 -8.78 20.72
N LYS A 2 4.17 -7.55 21.09
CA LYS A 2 2.85 -7.16 21.61
C LYS A 2 2.22 -6.22 20.61
N GLY A 3 0.87 -6.19 20.55
CA GLY A 3 0.13 -5.35 19.65
C GLY A 3 -0.60 -6.16 18.56
N TRP A 4 -1.01 -5.47 17.49
CA TRP A 4 -1.71 -6.05 16.34
C TRP A 4 -0.72 -6.43 15.24
N LEU A 5 -0.93 -7.58 14.61
CA LEU A 5 -0.17 -8.02 13.44
C LEU A 5 -1.14 -8.65 12.44
N ASN A 6 -1.05 -8.24 11.17
CA ASN A 6 -1.81 -8.83 10.07
C ASN A 6 -0.99 -8.79 8.76
N ASP A 7 -1.60 -8.78 7.63
CA ASP A 7 -1.15 -8.78 6.25
C ASP A 7 0.38 -8.73 6.04
N PRO A 8 1.03 -9.83 5.62
CA PRO A 8 2.35 -9.73 5.03
C PRO A 8 2.26 -8.92 3.73
N ASN A 9 3.11 -7.92 3.57
CA ASN A 9 3.09 -7.07 2.39
C ASN A 9 4.50 -6.66 1.96
N GLY A 10 4.66 -5.98 0.84
CA GLY A 10 5.96 -5.58 0.33
C GLY A 10 6.94 -6.73 0.07
N LEU A 11 6.46 -7.97 -0.12
CA LEU A 11 7.31 -9.15 -0.26
C LEU A 11 8.19 -9.07 -1.49
N CYS A 12 9.50 -9.18 -1.32
CA CYS A 12 10.44 -9.20 -2.44
C CYS A 12 11.73 -9.94 -2.10
N GLN A 13 12.47 -10.33 -3.14
CA GLN A 13 13.86 -10.72 -3.03
C GLN A 13 14.73 -9.66 -3.67
N PHE A 14 15.71 -9.16 -2.92
CA PHE A 14 16.62 -8.13 -3.38
C PHE A 14 18.04 -8.44 -2.94
N LYS A 15 19.00 -8.40 -3.87
CA LYS A 15 20.42 -8.70 -3.61
C LYS A 15 20.66 -9.99 -2.80
N GLY A 16 19.85 -11.02 -3.05
CA GLY A 16 19.95 -12.33 -2.38
C GLY A 16 19.33 -12.42 -1.00
N ILE A 17 18.65 -11.38 -0.54
CA ILE A 17 17.90 -11.32 0.72
C ILE A 17 16.41 -11.28 0.42
N TYR A 18 15.61 -12.06 1.15
CA TYR A 18 14.17 -11.96 1.13
C TYR A 18 13.73 -10.94 2.18
N HIS A 19 13.02 -9.92 1.75
CA HIS A 19 12.42 -8.90 2.60
C HIS A 19 10.94 -9.24 2.78
N ILE A 20 10.50 -9.27 4.03
CA ILE A 20 9.13 -9.56 4.43
C ILE A 20 8.68 -8.42 5.34
N TYR A 21 7.80 -7.60 4.81
CA TYR A 21 7.16 -6.56 5.61
C TYR A 21 5.77 -7.06 6.04
N TYR A 22 5.22 -6.47 7.07
CA TYR A 22 3.89 -6.83 7.56
C TYR A 22 3.26 -5.65 8.29
N GLN A 23 1.94 -5.62 8.26
CA GLN A 23 1.16 -4.66 9.01
C GLN A 23 1.36 -4.89 10.50
N TYR A 24 1.71 -3.84 11.22
CA TYR A 24 1.97 -3.90 12.64
C TYR A 24 1.46 -2.64 13.35
N ASP A 25 0.83 -2.81 14.49
CA ASP A 25 0.54 -1.75 15.43
C ASP A 25 1.08 -2.18 16.81
N PRO A 26 2.20 -1.60 17.25
CA PRO A 26 2.80 -1.95 18.54
C PRO A 26 2.05 -1.37 19.75
N PHE A 27 1.13 -0.41 19.52
CA PHE A 27 0.50 0.37 20.57
C PHE A 27 -0.89 -0.12 20.93
N ASP A 28 -1.64 -0.70 19.99
CA ASP A 28 -3.00 -1.18 20.19
C ASP A 28 -3.19 -2.61 19.68
N ILE A 29 -3.82 -3.45 20.50
CA ILE A 29 -4.17 -4.83 20.15
C ILE A 29 -5.33 -4.92 19.15
N ASN A 30 -6.04 -3.84 18.90
CA ASN A 30 -7.12 -3.76 17.92
C ASN A 30 -6.63 -3.25 16.54
N GLY A 31 -5.38 -2.79 16.46
CA GLY A 31 -4.76 -2.37 15.22
C GLY A 31 -5.31 -1.07 14.64
N ASP A 32 -5.20 0.02 15.38
CA ASP A 32 -5.66 1.33 14.93
C ASP A 32 -4.65 2.00 13.98
N LEU A 33 -3.45 2.28 14.44
CA LEU A 33 -2.38 2.92 13.65
C LEU A 33 -1.42 1.88 13.07
N LYS A 34 -1.49 1.66 11.78
CA LYS A 34 -0.68 0.66 11.10
C LYS A 34 0.60 1.22 10.52
N LEU A 35 1.70 0.54 10.80
CA LEU A 35 3.01 0.72 10.21
C LEU A 35 3.45 -0.58 9.51
N TRP A 36 4.56 -0.54 8.77
CA TRP A 36 5.18 -1.75 8.24
C TRP A 36 6.39 -2.12 9.09
N ALA A 37 6.25 -3.19 9.87
CA ALA A 37 7.40 -3.86 10.47
C ALA A 37 8.14 -4.68 9.41
N HIS A 38 9.39 -5.07 9.69
CA HIS A 38 10.26 -5.67 8.71
C HIS A 38 11.09 -6.81 9.31
N VAL A 39 11.14 -7.93 8.60
CA VAL A 39 12.08 -9.02 8.84
C VAL A 39 12.75 -9.43 7.54
N THR A 40 13.97 -9.93 7.64
CA THR A 40 14.71 -10.48 6.51
C THR A 40 15.08 -11.93 6.73
N THR A 41 15.29 -12.67 5.64
CA THR A 41 15.77 -14.03 5.67
C THR A 41 16.53 -14.37 4.39
N LYS A 42 17.41 -15.38 4.45
CA LYS A 42 18.08 -15.94 3.26
C LYS A 42 17.59 -17.35 2.93
N ASP A 43 16.94 -18.01 3.87
CA ASP A 43 16.63 -19.45 3.80
C ASP A 43 15.21 -19.81 4.28
N PHE A 44 14.40 -18.83 4.71
CA PHE A 44 13.07 -19.00 5.32
C PHE A 44 13.04 -19.86 6.59
N ILE A 45 14.20 -20.04 7.22
CA ILE A 45 14.37 -20.76 8.49
C ILE A 45 14.89 -19.81 9.56
N HIS A 46 15.90 -19.02 9.21
CA HIS A 46 16.52 -18.05 10.11
C HIS A 46 16.07 -16.63 9.69
N TYR A 47 15.50 -15.90 10.63
CA TYR A 47 14.97 -14.56 10.41
C TYR A 47 15.72 -13.53 11.23
N GLU A 48 16.00 -12.39 10.63
CA GLU A 48 16.55 -11.23 11.28
C GLU A 48 15.49 -10.13 11.38
N GLN A 49 15.18 -9.70 12.60
CA GLN A 49 14.30 -8.56 12.84
C GLN A 49 15.04 -7.28 12.48
N LYS A 50 14.39 -6.43 11.71
CA LYS A 50 14.86 -5.09 11.34
C LYS A 50 14.04 -4.01 12.05
N GLU A 51 14.52 -2.77 11.99
CA GLU A 51 13.70 -1.62 12.38
C GLU A 51 12.44 -1.54 11.49
N PRO A 52 11.35 -1.01 11.99
CA PRO A 52 10.16 -0.78 11.17
C PRO A 52 10.50 0.08 9.96
N PHE A 53 10.04 -0.34 8.79
CA PHE A 53 10.41 0.27 7.51
C PHE A 53 9.58 1.52 7.19
N LEU A 54 8.27 1.47 7.46
CA LEU A 54 7.36 2.52 7.00
C LEU A 54 6.40 2.93 8.12
N PHE A 55 6.43 4.22 8.44
CA PHE A 55 5.54 4.84 9.42
C PHE A 55 4.50 5.73 8.72
N PRO A 56 3.30 5.89 9.27
CA PRO A 56 2.30 6.85 8.80
C PRO A 56 2.62 8.25 9.37
N ASP A 57 3.68 8.88 8.89
CA ASP A 57 4.28 10.10 9.43
C ASP A 57 4.15 11.31 8.50
N SER A 58 3.22 11.24 7.53
CA SER A 58 2.98 12.31 6.57
C SER A 58 1.48 12.62 6.40
N ASP A 59 1.16 13.78 5.84
CA ASP A 59 -0.21 14.24 5.60
C ASP A 59 -0.98 13.34 4.62
N ILE A 60 -0.28 12.50 3.85
CA ILE A 60 -0.90 11.61 2.86
C ILE A 60 -1.21 10.21 3.40
N ASP A 61 -0.77 9.88 4.63
CA ASP A 61 -0.99 8.57 5.27
C ASP A 61 -1.17 8.64 6.80
N THR A 62 -1.48 9.80 7.34
CA THR A 62 -1.43 10.13 8.77
C THR A 62 -2.19 9.17 9.71
N HIS A 63 -3.14 8.36 9.19
CA HIS A 63 -3.92 7.39 9.98
C HIS A 63 -3.64 5.93 9.58
N GLY A 64 -2.53 5.68 8.92
CA GLY A 64 -2.02 4.32 8.67
C GLY A 64 -1.33 4.16 7.32
N ALA A 65 -0.15 3.54 7.34
CA ALA A 65 0.48 2.96 6.18
C ALA A 65 -0.13 1.57 5.96
N TYR A 66 -1.17 1.49 5.13
CA TYR A 66 -1.91 0.26 4.88
C TYR A 66 -1.15 -0.65 3.90
N SER A 67 -1.73 -1.80 3.62
CA SER A 67 -1.08 -2.84 2.81
C SER A 67 -0.73 -2.39 1.39
N GLY A 68 0.26 -3.05 0.83
CA GLY A 68 0.77 -2.78 -0.50
C GLY A 68 1.74 -3.86 -0.98
N SER A 69 2.52 -3.55 -1.98
CA SER A 69 3.44 -4.50 -2.60
C SER A 69 4.77 -3.88 -2.97
N ALA A 70 5.77 -4.73 -3.15
CA ALA A 70 7.06 -4.37 -3.72
C ALA A 70 7.18 -4.84 -5.18
N PHE A 71 7.97 -4.10 -5.95
CA PHE A 71 8.34 -4.39 -7.32
C PHE A 71 9.82 -4.06 -7.52
N VAL A 72 10.64 -5.06 -7.82
CA VAL A 72 12.09 -4.87 -8.01
C VAL A 72 12.39 -4.54 -9.46
N LYS A 73 13.05 -3.41 -9.70
CA LYS A 73 13.44 -2.93 -11.03
C LYS A 73 14.70 -2.08 -10.96
N ASP A 74 15.53 -2.15 -11.98
CA ASP A 74 16.74 -1.32 -12.16
C ASP A 74 17.63 -1.25 -10.91
N ASN A 75 17.78 -2.39 -10.21
CA ASN A 75 18.53 -2.53 -8.96
C ASN A 75 17.99 -1.69 -7.80
N GLN A 76 16.70 -1.36 -7.82
CA GLN A 76 15.95 -0.68 -6.75
C GLN A 76 14.68 -1.46 -6.42
N ILE A 77 14.13 -1.21 -5.24
CA ILE A 77 12.83 -1.73 -4.83
C ILE A 77 11.84 -0.56 -4.84
N HIS A 78 10.80 -0.69 -5.65
CA HIS A 78 9.67 0.22 -5.67
C HIS A 78 8.56 -0.36 -4.80
N TYR A 79 8.06 0.42 -3.86
CA TYR A 79 6.92 0.03 -3.03
C TYR A 79 5.72 0.89 -3.38
N PHE A 80 4.58 0.24 -3.49
CA PHE A 80 3.30 0.91 -3.64
C PHE A 80 2.39 0.47 -2.51
N TYR A 81 1.81 1.42 -1.79
CA TYR A 81 0.97 1.12 -0.64
C TYR A 81 -0.21 2.09 -0.54
N THR A 82 -1.14 1.76 0.32
CA THR A 82 -2.29 2.61 0.58
C THR A 82 -2.05 3.48 1.81
N GLY A 83 -1.95 4.79 1.60
CA GLY A 83 -1.98 5.76 2.68
C GLY A 83 -3.42 6.04 3.10
N ASN A 84 -3.72 5.85 4.37
CA ASN A 84 -5.06 6.02 4.91
C ASN A 84 -5.18 7.28 5.75
N ILE A 85 -6.23 8.08 5.49
CA ILE A 85 -6.60 9.25 6.27
C ILE A 85 -8.04 9.06 6.74
N LYS A 86 -8.32 9.16 8.03
CA LYS A 86 -9.66 9.11 8.61
C LYS A 86 -10.19 10.52 8.79
N LEU A 87 -11.40 10.79 8.32
CA LEU A 87 -12.03 12.10 8.33
C LEU A 87 -13.02 12.22 9.51
N PHE A 88 -12.49 12.14 10.73
CA PHE A 88 -13.29 12.12 11.96
C PHE A 88 -14.16 13.36 12.19
N ASP A 89 -13.80 14.51 11.60
CA ASP A 89 -14.49 15.78 11.78
C ASP A 89 -15.74 15.96 10.89
N ARG A 90 -16.12 14.92 10.15
CA ARG A 90 -17.31 14.94 9.31
C ARG A 90 -18.56 14.55 10.11
N ASP A 91 -19.63 15.32 9.96
CA ASP A 91 -20.93 15.02 10.58
C ASP A 91 -21.56 13.73 10.00
N ASP A 92 -21.24 13.39 8.73
CA ASP A 92 -21.67 12.19 8.02
C ASP A 92 -20.61 11.08 8.02
N TYR A 93 -19.77 11.03 9.05
CA TYR A 93 -18.68 10.05 9.12
C TYR A 93 -19.21 8.62 9.00
N ASP A 94 -18.83 7.98 7.92
CA ASP A 94 -18.97 6.54 7.69
C ASP A 94 -17.65 5.99 7.16
N TYR A 95 -17.07 5.05 7.88
CA TYR A 95 -15.75 4.52 7.55
C TYR A 95 -15.62 3.97 6.13
N ILE A 96 -16.72 3.53 5.54
CA ILE A 96 -16.77 2.92 4.21
C ILE A 96 -16.99 3.98 3.12
N HIS A 97 -18.00 4.84 3.28
CA HIS A 97 -18.50 5.68 2.19
C HIS A 97 -17.96 7.12 2.22
N SER A 98 -17.78 7.70 3.42
CA SER A 98 -17.48 9.13 3.53
C SER A 98 -16.39 9.49 4.53
N GLY A 99 -15.92 8.53 5.32
CA GLY A 99 -15.06 8.77 6.49
C GLY A 99 -13.57 8.59 6.28
N ARG A 100 -13.10 8.42 5.04
CA ARG A 100 -11.67 8.22 4.74
C ARG A 100 -11.22 8.81 3.42
N VAL A 101 -9.93 8.98 3.29
CA VAL A 101 -9.22 9.10 2.01
C VAL A 101 -8.25 7.92 1.90
N ALA A 102 -8.24 7.27 0.76
CA ALA A 102 -7.26 6.23 0.43
C ALA A 102 -6.38 6.74 -0.71
N ASN A 103 -5.12 6.98 -0.39
CA ASN A 103 -4.11 7.44 -1.33
C ASN A 103 -3.27 6.27 -1.81
N THR A 104 -2.87 6.23 -3.07
CA THR A 104 -1.82 5.33 -3.53
C THR A 104 -0.50 6.08 -3.49
N ILE A 105 0.44 5.53 -2.72
CA ILE A 105 1.74 6.15 -2.46
C ILE A 105 2.85 5.25 -2.98
N HIS A 106 3.83 5.86 -3.62
CA HIS A 106 5.05 5.23 -4.13
C HIS A 106 6.26 5.69 -3.33
N LEU A 107 7.19 4.78 -3.08
CA LEU A 107 8.51 5.07 -2.54
C LEU A 107 9.55 4.11 -3.13
N VAL A 108 10.80 4.51 -3.11
CA VAL A 108 11.93 3.75 -3.70
C VAL A 108 13.00 3.52 -2.65
N SER A 109 13.60 2.35 -2.67
CA SER A 109 14.68 1.96 -1.78
C SER A 109 15.81 1.25 -2.54
N ASP A 110 17.04 1.52 -2.14
CA ASP A 110 18.25 0.88 -2.66
C ASP A 110 18.68 -0.34 -1.84
N ASP A 111 18.11 -0.53 -0.66
CA ASP A 111 18.54 -1.56 0.30
C ASP A 111 17.41 -2.35 0.95
N GLY A 112 16.16 -1.87 0.86
CA GLY A 112 15.00 -2.44 1.53
C GLY A 112 14.86 -2.04 3.01
N GLU A 113 15.73 -1.20 3.53
CA GLU A 113 15.72 -0.73 4.93
C GLU A 113 15.47 0.78 5.03
N HIS A 114 15.79 1.55 3.99
CA HIS A 114 15.64 3.00 3.92
C HIS A 114 14.99 3.43 2.61
N PHE A 115 14.35 4.59 2.61
CA PHE A 115 13.79 5.22 1.40
C PHE A 115 13.91 6.75 1.49
N ASP A 116 13.91 7.44 0.34
CA ASP A 116 14.13 8.89 0.32
C ASP A 116 12.87 9.68 0.71
N GLN A 117 11.76 9.45 0.00
CA GLN A 117 10.52 10.20 0.18
C GLN A 117 9.29 9.39 -0.22
N LYS A 118 8.15 9.79 0.33
CA LYS A 118 6.83 9.30 -0.06
C LYS A 118 6.29 10.16 -1.20
N GLN A 119 5.91 9.55 -2.31
CA GLN A 119 5.34 10.22 -3.45
C GLN A 119 3.86 9.82 -3.61
N LEU A 120 2.96 10.80 -3.56
CA LEU A 120 1.56 10.59 -3.87
C LEU A 120 1.39 10.41 -5.37
N VAL A 121 0.96 9.23 -5.82
CA VAL A 121 0.79 8.91 -7.26
C VAL A 121 -0.67 8.83 -7.70
N MET A 122 -1.59 8.51 -6.78
CA MET A 122 -3.04 8.63 -7.03
C MET A 122 -3.77 8.99 -5.74
N GLU A 123 -4.80 9.79 -5.87
CA GLU A 123 -5.73 10.18 -4.81
C GLU A 123 -7.20 10.02 -5.27
N MET A 124 -8.16 10.33 -4.41
CA MET A 124 -9.58 10.11 -4.67
C MET A 124 -10.11 10.65 -6.01
N LYS A 125 -9.58 11.77 -6.49
CA LYS A 125 -10.00 12.35 -7.78
C LYS A 125 -9.58 11.51 -9.00
N ASP A 126 -8.58 10.64 -8.85
CA ASP A 126 -7.99 9.82 -9.90
C ASP A 126 -8.71 8.47 -10.04
N TYR A 127 -9.53 8.11 -9.06
CA TYR A 127 -10.36 6.90 -9.11
C TYR A 127 -11.71 7.15 -9.79
N PRO A 128 -12.29 6.14 -10.48
CA PRO A 128 -13.60 6.29 -11.10
C PRO A 128 -14.70 6.59 -10.05
N LYS A 129 -15.61 7.50 -10.38
CA LYS A 129 -16.63 8.05 -9.45
C LYS A 129 -17.64 7.04 -8.95
N GLU A 130 -17.80 5.91 -9.63
CA GLU A 130 -18.67 4.80 -9.22
C GLU A 130 -18.15 4.02 -8.02
N PHE A 131 -16.88 4.22 -7.62
CA PHE A 131 -16.27 3.57 -6.45
C PHE A 131 -16.27 4.48 -5.23
N THR A 132 -16.32 3.85 -4.07
CA THR A 132 -16.19 4.54 -2.78
C THR A 132 -14.73 4.88 -2.50
N GLN A 133 -14.46 5.46 -1.35
CA GLN A 133 -13.09 5.70 -0.87
C GLN A 133 -12.37 4.43 -0.36
N HIS A 134 -12.96 3.25 -0.56
CA HIS A 134 -12.33 1.96 -0.34
C HIS A 134 -11.63 1.47 -1.61
N VAL A 135 -10.50 2.10 -1.94
CA VAL A 135 -9.57 1.63 -2.98
C VAL A 135 -8.23 1.39 -2.31
N ARG A 136 -7.67 0.14 -2.38
CA ARG A 136 -6.49 -0.20 -1.59
C ARG A 136 -5.73 -1.42 -2.13
N ASP A 137 -4.60 -1.70 -1.46
CA ASP A 137 -3.75 -2.90 -1.62
C ASP A 137 -3.17 -2.98 -3.05
N PRO A 138 -2.44 -1.93 -3.52
CA PRO A 138 -1.87 -1.91 -4.86
C PRO A 138 -0.88 -3.06 -5.08
N LYS A 139 -1.07 -3.78 -6.18
CA LYS A 139 -0.15 -4.83 -6.66
C LYS A 139 0.26 -4.54 -8.09
N LEU A 140 1.58 -4.56 -8.35
CA LEU A 140 2.14 -4.27 -9.65
C LEU A 140 2.63 -5.52 -10.37
N ILE A 141 2.50 -5.46 -11.70
CA ILE A 141 3.18 -6.33 -12.66
C ILE A 141 3.70 -5.50 -13.82
N GLU A 142 4.74 -5.98 -14.49
CA GLU A 142 5.22 -5.42 -15.76
C GLU A 142 5.00 -6.41 -16.89
N GLU A 143 4.46 -5.94 -18.01
CA GLU A 143 4.39 -6.71 -19.23
C GLU A 143 4.77 -5.84 -20.43
N LYS A 144 5.81 -6.25 -21.17
CA LYS A 144 6.27 -5.59 -22.40
C LYS A 144 6.59 -4.10 -22.23
N GLY A 145 7.15 -3.72 -21.06
CA GLY A 145 7.52 -2.36 -20.75
C GLY A 145 6.36 -1.46 -20.30
N ILE A 146 5.18 -2.03 -20.08
CA ILE A 146 4.03 -1.33 -19.49
C ILE A 146 3.82 -1.89 -18.08
N TYR A 147 3.64 -0.98 -17.14
CA TYR A 147 3.28 -1.33 -15.76
C TYR A 147 1.77 -1.38 -15.61
N TYR A 148 1.30 -2.40 -14.95
CA TYR A 148 -0.11 -2.53 -14.56
C TYR A 148 -0.20 -2.58 -13.05
N MET A 149 -1.15 -1.83 -12.50
CA MET A 149 -1.51 -1.86 -11.09
C MET A 149 -2.92 -2.37 -10.95
N VAL A 150 -3.10 -3.33 -10.05
CA VAL A 150 -4.41 -3.79 -9.62
C VAL A 150 -4.67 -3.35 -8.19
N GLN A 151 -5.89 -2.87 -7.90
CA GLN A 151 -6.32 -2.47 -6.56
C GLN A 151 -7.70 -3.03 -6.25
N GLY A 152 -7.89 -3.48 -5.01
CA GLY A 152 -9.21 -3.83 -4.50
C GLY A 152 -10.05 -2.56 -4.30
N ALA A 153 -11.32 -2.61 -4.67
CA ALA A 153 -12.24 -1.49 -4.52
C ALA A 153 -13.64 -1.95 -4.10
N ARG A 154 -14.43 -1.00 -3.60
CA ARG A 154 -15.86 -1.17 -3.30
C ARG A 154 -16.64 -0.10 -4.06
N ASP A 155 -17.69 -0.51 -4.79
CA ASP A 155 -18.57 0.42 -5.48
C ASP A 155 -19.57 1.10 -4.52
N GLN A 156 -20.34 2.06 -5.04
CA GLN A 156 -21.36 2.80 -4.27
C GLN A 156 -22.58 1.93 -3.88
N LYS A 157 -22.65 0.68 -4.35
CA LYS A 157 -23.69 -0.31 -4.03
C LYS A 157 -23.18 -1.44 -3.15
N ASP A 158 -21.98 -1.26 -2.57
CA ASP A 158 -21.31 -2.23 -1.71
C ASP A 158 -20.84 -3.53 -2.39
N HIS A 159 -20.70 -3.54 -3.71
CA HIS A 159 -20.08 -4.66 -4.41
C HIS A 159 -18.55 -4.54 -4.41
N GLY A 160 -17.87 -5.69 -4.34
CA GLY A 160 -16.44 -5.76 -4.53
C GLY A 160 -16.04 -5.60 -5.99
N ALA A 161 -14.91 -4.95 -6.23
CA ALA A 161 -14.32 -4.77 -7.55
C ALA A 161 -12.81 -4.83 -7.50
N ILE A 162 -12.20 -5.03 -8.67
CA ILE A 162 -10.76 -4.88 -8.89
C ILE A 162 -10.60 -3.79 -9.94
N LEU A 163 -9.86 -2.73 -9.62
CA LEU A 163 -9.50 -1.67 -10.55
C LEU A 163 -8.17 -1.98 -11.22
N ILE A 164 -8.08 -1.72 -12.51
CA ILE A 164 -6.88 -1.90 -13.32
C ILE A 164 -6.42 -0.55 -13.84
N PHE A 165 -5.18 -0.21 -13.54
CA PHE A 165 -4.49 0.97 -14.05
C PHE A 165 -3.26 0.55 -14.84
N SER A 166 -2.77 1.43 -15.73
CA SER A 166 -1.48 1.23 -16.37
C SER A 166 -0.65 2.51 -16.36
N SER A 167 0.67 2.32 -16.43
CA SER A 167 1.67 3.39 -16.47
C SER A 167 2.83 2.99 -17.36
N ASN A 168 3.54 3.98 -17.93
CA ASN A 168 4.81 3.80 -18.62
C ASN A 168 6.03 4.21 -17.78
N ASP A 169 5.81 4.89 -16.65
CA ASP A 169 6.86 5.55 -15.86
C ASP A 169 6.77 5.31 -14.35
N LEU A 170 5.76 4.58 -13.84
CA LEU A 170 5.44 4.36 -12.43
C LEU A 170 4.93 5.60 -11.68
N GLU A 171 4.83 6.75 -12.32
CA GLU A 171 4.40 8.02 -11.74
C GLU A 171 3.00 8.42 -12.18
N HIS A 172 2.72 8.28 -13.49
CA HIS A 172 1.44 8.66 -14.09
C HIS A 172 0.63 7.41 -14.42
N TRP A 173 -0.56 7.29 -13.78
CA TRP A 173 -1.42 6.13 -13.88
C TRP A 173 -2.72 6.46 -14.60
N GLU A 174 -3.08 5.63 -15.59
CA GLU A 174 -4.33 5.75 -16.33
C GLU A 174 -5.25 4.58 -15.98
N TYR A 175 -6.49 4.89 -15.60
CA TYR A 175 -7.53 3.88 -15.42
C TYR A 175 -7.83 3.17 -16.74
N ARG A 176 -7.92 1.86 -16.72
CA ARG A 176 -8.23 1.03 -17.90
C ARG A 176 -9.63 0.44 -17.83
N TYR A 177 -9.91 -0.33 -16.81
CA TYR A 177 -11.23 -0.93 -16.57
C TYR A 177 -11.31 -1.49 -15.15
N SER A 178 -12.53 -1.93 -14.78
CA SER A 178 -12.76 -2.67 -13.55
C SER A 178 -13.32 -4.06 -13.84
N LEU A 179 -12.97 -4.99 -12.96
CA LEU A 179 -13.63 -6.30 -12.86
C LEU A 179 -14.58 -6.23 -11.66
N THR A 180 -15.86 -6.49 -11.89
CA THR A 180 -16.90 -6.54 -10.85
C THR A 180 -17.48 -7.94 -10.79
N SER A 181 -17.88 -8.37 -9.60
CA SER A 181 -18.58 -9.65 -9.39
C SER A 181 -20.04 -9.54 -9.75
#